data_cfe6c311a8026542e5b92041d9295ad7
#
_entry.id   cfe6c311a8026542e5b92041d9295ad7
#
_cell.length_a   1.000
_cell.length_b   1.000
_cell.length_c   1.000
_cell.angle_alpha   90.00
_cell.angle_beta   90.00
_cell.angle_gamma   90.00
#
_symmetry.space_group_name_H-M   'P 1'
#
loop_
_entity.id
_entity.type
_entity.pdbx_description
1 polymer ?
#
loop_
_entity_poly.entity_id
_entity_poly.type
_entity_poly.pdbx_seq_one_letter_code
_entity_poly.pdbx_strand_id
1 'polypeptide(L)'
;IIEQFLEECSLNGQIYALPFMRSTESCYINKTYVEKLGYTLPDTLTWDFIWEVSEAATAKDADGNYLINGQSVMIPFIYKSTDNMMIQMLKQKDAGYASANGDIQLFNDTTTQLLYTIAEHAKSGAFSTFKISSYPANFLNAGQCIFAIDSTAGATWMGTNAPLSDISEEAFVDFETEVMMIPQFDPEHPRMISQGPSVCVFNKKDPQEVLASWLFTQYLLTNEVQIAYSETEGYVP
;
A
#
# COMPACT_ATOMS: atom_id res chain seq x y z
N ILE A 1 -13.13 -1.60 -19.54
CA ILE A 1 -11.73 -1.36 -19.09
C ILE A 1 -11.61 0.12 -18.74
N ILE A 2 -11.02 0.41 -17.61
CA ILE A 2 -10.73 1.78 -17.19
C ILE A 2 -9.64 2.35 -18.13
N GLU A 3 -9.91 3.51 -18.73
CA GLU A 3 -9.07 4.11 -19.77
C GLU A 3 -7.63 4.35 -19.30
N GLN A 4 -7.44 4.85 -18.08
CA GLN A 4 -6.12 5.08 -17.50
C GLN A 4 -5.27 3.81 -17.42
N PHE A 5 -5.87 2.66 -17.09
CA PHE A 5 -5.13 1.39 -17.06
C PHE A 5 -4.76 0.90 -18.46
N LEU A 6 -5.58 1.24 -19.46
CA LEU A 6 -5.28 0.90 -20.85
C LEU A 6 -4.17 1.78 -21.41
N GLU A 7 -4.12 3.05 -21.02
CA GLU A 7 -3.03 3.96 -21.39
C GLU A 7 -1.66 3.46 -20.91
N GLU A 8 -1.59 2.92 -19.68
CA GLU A 8 -0.37 2.31 -19.13
C GLU A 8 0.13 1.11 -19.96
N CYS A 9 -0.77 0.46 -20.71
CA CYS A 9 -0.46 -0.66 -21.57
C CYS A 9 -0.11 -0.25 -23.01
N SER A 10 -0.03 1.04 -23.28
CA SER A 10 0.14 1.60 -24.61
C SER A 10 1.53 2.22 -24.80
N LEU A 11 2.09 2.08 -25.98
CA LEU A 11 3.35 2.71 -26.37
C LEU A 11 3.21 3.25 -27.81
N ASN A 12 3.52 4.51 -28.02
CA ASN A 12 3.41 5.19 -29.31
C ASN A 12 2.01 5.03 -29.97
N GLY A 13 0.96 5.10 -29.15
CA GLY A 13 -0.43 4.96 -29.60
C GLY A 13 -0.87 3.54 -29.98
N GLN A 14 -0.05 2.53 -29.68
CA GLN A 14 -0.39 1.11 -29.89
C GLN A 14 -0.52 0.40 -28.54
N ILE A 15 -1.52 -0.44 -28.40
CA ILE A 15 -1.78 -1.26 -27.21
C ILE A 15 -0.96 -2.54 -27.32
N TYR A 16 -0.09 -2.81 -26.36
CA TYR A 16 0.78 -4.00 -26.30
C TYR A 16 0.37 -5.00 -25.22
N ALA A 17 -0.45 -4.58 -24.26
CA ALA A 17 -0.93 -5.42 -23.19
C ALA A 17 -2.35 -5.01 -22.81
N LEU A 18 -3.02 -5.84 -22.03
CA LEU A 18 -4.33 -5.53 -21.46
C LEU A 18 -4.21 -5.54 -19.92
N PRO A 19 -4.78 -4.54 -19.22
CA PRO A 19 -4.72 -4.50 -17.77
C PRO A 19 -5.48 -5.70 -17.18
N PHE A 20 -4.91 -6.27 -16.11
CA PHE A 20 -5.48 -7.42 -15.42
C PHE A 20 -5.03 -7.41 -13.96
N MET A 21 -5.93 -7.72 -13.01
CA MET A 21 -5.63 -7.76 -11.58
C MET A 21 -5.01 -6.44 -11.08
N ARG A 22 -5.66 -5.32 -11.39
CA ARG A 22 -5.17 -4.00 -10.97
C ARG A 22 -5.46 -3.78 -9.49
N SER A 23 -4.55 -3.05 -8.84
CA SER A 23 -4.64 -2.71 -7.45
C SER A 23 -4.03 -1.33 -7.19
N THR A 24 -4.14 -0.88 -5.96
CA THR A 24 -3.43 0.29 -5.45
C THR A 24 -2.96 -0.02 -4.04
N GLU A 25 -2.48 0.96 -3.32
CA GLU A 25 -2.19 0.85 -1.89
C GLU A 25 -3.25 1.60 -1.08
N SER A 26 -3.60 1.06 0.09
CA SER A 26 -4.49 1.68 1.06
C SER A 26 -3.82 1.71 2.42
N CYS A 27 -4.24 2.65 3.26
CA CYS A 27 -3.85 2.71 4.66
C CYS A 27 -4.91 1.99 5.51
N TYR A 28 -4.50 0.90 6.13
CA TYR A 28 -5.30 0.13 7.09
C TYR A 28 -4.98 0.64 8.49
N ILE A 29 -6.00 1.02 9.25
CA ILE A 29 -5.84 1.81 10.45
C ILE A 29 -6.48 1.10 11.64
N ASN A 30 -5.73 0.98 12.74
CA ASN A 30 -6.30 0.69 14.04
C ASN A 30 -6.90 1.99 14.61
N LYS A 31 -8.18 2.22 14.29
CA LYS A 31 -8.91 3.43 14.68
C LYS A 31 -9.02 3.54 16.22
N THR A 32 -9.21 2.43 16.90
CA THR A 32 -9.26 2.39 18.36
C THR A 32 -8.01 3.02 19.00
N TYR A 33 -6.84 2.78 18.43
CA TYR A 33 -5.60 3.37 18.95
C TYR A 33 -5.44 4.85 18.59
N VAL A 34 -5.88 5.28 17.42
CA VAL A 34 -5.94 6.71 17.06
C VAL A 34 -6.77 7.48 18.08
N GLU A 35 -7.97 6.99 18.39
CA GLU A 35 -8.87 7.59 19.38
C GLU A 35 -8.33 7.53 20.81
N LYS A 36 -7.70 6.42 21.20
CA LYS A 36 -7.05 6.26 22.52
C LYS A 36 -5.91 7.25 22.74
N LEU A 37 -5.23 7.66 21.68
CA LEU A 37 -4.20 8.71 21.71
C LEU A 37 -4.79 10.12 21.73
N GLY A 38 -6.12 10.27 21.63
CA GLY A 38 -6.81 11.56 21.65
C GLY A 38 -6.96 12.21 20.28
N TYR A 39 -6.71 11.48 19.20
CA TYR A 39 -6.86 11.98 17.83
C TYR A 39 -8.18 11.53 17.20
N THR A 40 -8.60 12.26 16.19
CA THR A 40 -9.74 11.91 15.32
C THR A 40 -9.25 11.80 13.87
N LEU A 41 -9.64 10.74 13.17
CA LEU A 41 -9.28 10.58 11.78
C LEU A 41 -9.86 11.72 10.94
N PRO A 42 -9.05 12.38 10.09
CA PRO A 42 -9.52 13.37 9.13
C PRO A 42 -10.24 12.71 7.94
N ASP A 43 -10.97 13.47 7.14
CA ASP A 43 -11.59 12.97 5.90
C ASP A 43 -10.54 12.48 4.88
N THR A 44 -9.37 13.09 4.87
CA THR A 44 -8.22 12.68 4.04
C THR A 44 -6.97 12.63 4.92
N LEU A 45 -6.28 11.51 4.93
CA LEU A 45 -5.00 11.36 5.64
C LEU A 45 -3.93 12.26 5.03
N THR A 46 -3.15 12.89 5.90
CA THR A 46 -1.93 13.61 5.51
C THR A 46 -0.70 12.92 6.07
N TRP A 47 0.45 13.14 5.46
CA TRP A 47 1.72 12.65 6.00
C TRP A 47 2.00 13.22 7.38
N ASP A 48 1.69 14.50 7.61
CA ASP A 48 1.88 15.16 8.91
C ASP A 48 1.03 14.51 10.00
N PHE A 49 -0.24 14.18 9.70
CA PHE A 49 -1.10 13.47 10.66
C PHE A 49 -0.55 12.08 11.01
N ILE A 50 -0.11 11.32 10.01
CA ILE A 50 0.47 10.00 10.24
C ILE A 50 1.72 10.11 11.13
N TRP A 51 2.61 11.05 10.85
CA TRP A 51 3.81 11.25 11.65
C TRP A 51 3.48 11.67 13.07
N GLU A 52 2.59 12.62 13.26
CA GLU A 52 2.20 13.11 14.59
C GLU A 52 1.62 12.00 15.47
N VAL A 53 0.64 11.25 14.98
CA VAL A 53 0.04 10.14 15.73
C VAL A 53 1.04 9.02 15.99
N SER A 54 1.89 8.72 15.01
CA SER A 54 2.91 7.68 15.15
C SER A 54 3.96 8.02 16.20
N GLU A 55 4.40 9.28 16.26
CA GLU A 55 5.33 9.75 17.31
C GLU A 55 4.67 9.69 18.70
N ALA A 56 3.40 10.11 18.82
CA ALA A 56 2.67 10.02 20.08
C ALA A 56 2.58 8.58 20.61
N ALA A 57 2.53 7.59 19.72
CA ALA A 57 2.45 6.19 20.07
C ALA A 57 3.78 5.57 20.53
N THR A 58 4.90 6.27 20.44
CA THR A 58 6.21 5.76 20.87
C THR A 58 6.44 5.80 22.38
N ALA A 59 5.55 6.46 23.14
CA ALA A 59 5.66 6.61 24.57
C ALA A 59 5.65 5.26 25.31
N LYS A 60 6.57 5.12 26.30
CA LYS A 60 6.75 3.88 27.07
C LYS A 60 6.61 4.13 28.57
N ASP A 61 6.24 3.06 29.27
CA ASP A 61 6.28 3.00 30.75
C ASP A 61 7.70 2.75 31.29
N ALA A 62 7.80 2.63 32.62
CA ALA A 62 9.06 2.37 33.31
C ALA A 62 9.65 0.97 33.01
N ASP A 63 8.83 0.03 32.60
CA ASP A 63 9.22 -1.35 32.27
C ASP A 63 9.60 -1.50 30.79
N GLY A 64 9.48 -0.42 30.00
CA GLY A 64 9.82 -0.36 28.58
C GLY A 64 8.69 -0.80 27.64
N ASN A 65 7.48 -1.04 28.16
CA ASN A 65 6.32 -1.37 27.33
C ASN A 65 5.68 -0.09 26.76
N TYR A 66 5.14 -0.17 25.58
CA TYR A 66 4.45 0.95 24.96
C TYR A 66 3.11 1.22 25.67
N LEU A 67 2.87 2.48 26.04
CA LEU A 67 1.67 2.88 26.78
C LEU A 67 0.38 2.60 26.00
N ILE A 68 0.44 2.63 24.68
CA ILE A 68 -0.73 2.46 23.82
C ILE A 68 -1.29 1.03 23.88
N ASN A 69 -0.42 0.02 23.88
CA ASN A 69 -0.82 -1.40 23.80
C ASN A 69 -0.35 -2.26 24.99
N GLY A 70 0.50 -1.73 25.89
CA GLY A 70 1.05 -2.49 27.01
C GLY A 70 2.06 -3.56 26.61
N GLN A 71 2.52 -3.58 25.35
CA GLN A 71 3.44 -4.57 24.82
C GLN A 71 4.85 -4.01 24.69
N SER A 72 5.85 -4.89 24.64
CA SER A 72 7.24 -4.51 24.39
C SER A 72 7.53 -4.20 22.92
N VAL A 73 6.58 -4.50 22.01
CA VAL A 73 6.69 -4.29 20.58
C VAL A 73 5.58 -3.36 20.10
N MET A 74 5.98 -2.34 19.34
CA MET A 74 5.09 -1.43 18.62
C MET A 74 5.87 -0.82 17.48
N ILE A 75 5.27 -0.82 16.30
CA ILE A 75 5.72 -0.08 15.12
C ILE A 75 4.51 0.74 14.66
N PRO A 76 4.36 1.97 15.14
CA PRO A 76 3.14 2.76 14.91
C PRO A 76 2.76 2.90 13.44
N PHE A 77 3.74 3.13 12.57
CA PHE A 77 3.53 3.23 11.13
C PHE A 77 4.43 2.26 10.37
N ILE A 78 3.81 1.48 9.50
CA ILE A 78 4.48 0.53 8.62
C ILE A 78 4.09 0.82 7.17
N TYR A 79 5.08 1.00 6.31
CA TYR A 79 4.89 1.01 4.86
C TYR A 79 5.61 -0.19 4.25
N LYS A 80 4.86 -1.11 3.62
CA LYS A 80 5.42 -2.37 3.13
C LYS A 80 6.42 -2.18 2.00
N SER A 81 6.05 -1.42 0.96
CA SER A 81 6.89 -1.20 -0.21
C SER A 81 7.59 0.16 -0.15
N THR A 82 8.89 0.13 0.14
CA THR A 82 9.73 1.35 0.14
C THR A 82 9.82 2.01 -1.22
N ASP A 83 9.78 1.23 -2.29
CA ASP A 83 9.84 1.75 -3.66
C ASP A 83 8.57 2.52 -3.97
N ASN A 84 7.40 1.95 -3.67
CA ASN A 84 6.11 2.62 -3.85
C ASN A 84 6.00 3.87 -2.98
N MET A 85 6.43 3.80 -1.72
CA MET A 85 6.46 4.96 -0.82
C MET A 85 7.24 6.12 -1.43
N MET A 86 8.43 5.86 -1.97
CA MET A 86 9.26 6.88 -2.59
C MET A 86 8.61 7.43 -3.87
N ILE A 87 8.07 6.58 -4.73
CA ILE A 87 7.34 6.98 -5.94
C ILE A 87 6.15 7.87 -5.58
N GLN A 88 5.34 7.47 -4.60
CA GLN A 88 4.19 8.22 -4.14
C GLN A 88 4.57 9.60 -3.63
N MET A 89 5.51 9.65 -2.68
CA MET A 89 5.93 10.91 -2.07
C MET A 89 6.50 11.89 -3.08
N LEU A 90 7.33 11.42 -4.01
CA LEU A 90 7.90 12.26 -5.06
C LEU A 90 6.84 12.75 -6.05
N LYS A 91 5.92 11.89 -6.45
CA LYS A 91 4.83 12.27 -7.36
C LYS A 91 3.85 13.25 -6.72
N GLN A 92 3.55 13.10 -5.44
CA GLN A 92 2.71 14.06 -4.71
C GLN A 92 3.38 15.44 -4.57
N LYS A 93 4.71 15.51 -4.60
CA LYS A 93 5.49 16.77 -4.56
C LYS A 93 5.89 17.29 -5.94
N ASP A 94 5.38 16.73 -7.02
CA ASP A 94 5.80 17.02 -8.39
C ASP A 94 7.32 16.92 -8.62
N ALA A 95 7.98 16.06 -7.84
CA ALA A 95 9.41 15.79 -7.95
C ALA A 95 9.68 14.59 -8.87
N GLY A 96 10.86 14.60 -9.50
CA GLY A 96 11.24 13.56 -10.44
C GLY A 96 11.59 12.24 -9.76
N TYR A 97 11.14 11.13 -10.35
CA TYR A 97 11.60 9.76 -10.08
C TYR A 97 12.27 9.16 -11.31
N ALA A 98 11.55 9.12 -12.43
CA ALA A 98 12.06 8.76 -13.74
C ALA A 98 11.28 9.51 -14.82
N SER A 99 11.94 9.80 -15.95
CA SER A 99 11.30 10.37 -17.13
C SER A 99 10.70 9.30 -18.03
N ALA A 100 9.81 9.70 -18.95
CA ALA A 100 9.27 8.83 -19.99
C ALA A 100 10.36 8.24 -20.92
N ASN A 101 11.54 8.89 -21.00
CA ASN A 101 12.68 8.43 -21.79
C ASN A 101 13.62 7.49 -21.01
N GLY A 102 13.28 7.17 -19.73
CA GLY A 102 14.08 6.31 -18.89
C GLY A 102 15.21 6.99 -18.12
N ASP A 103 15.27 8.33 -18.11
CA ASP A 103 16.26 9.06 -17.31
C ASP A 103 15.91 8.94 -15.82
N ILE A 104 16.89 8.61 -15.00
CA ILE A 104 16.74 8.57 -13.54
C ILE A 104 16.76 9.99 -12.99
N GLN A 105 15.67 10.40 -12.35
CA GLN A 105 15.47 11.73 -11.77
C GLN A 105 15.41 11.70 -10.23
N LEU A 106 15.67 10.54 -9.63
CA LEU A 106 15.51 10.29 -8.20
C LEU A 106 16.47 11.16 -7.34
N PHE A 107 17.64 11.54 -7.86
CA PHE A 107 18.65 12.26 -7.11
C PHE A 107 18.41 13.77 -7.18
N ASN A 108 17.54 14.26 -6.30
CA ASN A 108 17.15 15.66 -6.19
C ASN A 108 17.00 16.09 -4.72
N ASP A 109 16.85 17.40 -4.48
CA ASP A 109 16.74 17.96 -3.14
C ASP A 109 15.48 17.46 -2.40
N THR A 110 14.37 17.28 -3.11
CA THR A 110 13.14 16.74 -2.51
C THR A 110 13.34 15.33 -2.01
N THR A 111 14.01 14.46 -2.78
CA THR A 111 14.38 13.12 -2.34
C THR A 111 15.22 13.16 -1.06
N THR A 112 16.21 14.05 -1.03
CA THR A 112 17.08 14.21 0.14
C THR A 112 16.28 14.62 1.38
N GLN A 113 15.38 15.59 1.27
CA GLN A 113 14.52 16.04 2.36
C GLN A 113 13.59 14.93 2.85
N LEU A 114 12.94 14.19 1.93
CA LEU A 114 12.07 13.08 2.29
C LEU A 114 12.84 11.97 3.04
N LEU A 115 14.04 11.63 2.57
CA LEU A 115 14.87 10.63 3.25
C LEU A 115 15.27 11.06 4.66
N TYR A 116 15.58 12.33 4.89
CA TYR A 116 15.85 12.84 6.24
C TYR A 116 14.60 12.75 7.14
N THR A 117 13.44 13.16 6.66
CA THR A 117 12.17 13.05 7.41
C THR A 117 11.87 11.59 7.78
N ILE A 118 11.95 10.68 6.82
CA ILE A 118 11.74 9.24 7.04
C ILE A 118 12.76 8.69 8.07
N ALA A 119 14.03 9.08 7.95
CA ALA A 119 15.09 8.64 8.86
C ALA A 119 14.88 9.14 10.29
N GLU A 120 14.37 10.35 10.49
CA GLU A 120 14.04 10.88 11.80
C GLU A 120 12.94 10.06 12.48
N HIS A 121 11.83 9.78 11.77
CA HIS A 121 10.73 8.97 12.30
C HIS A 121 11.11 7.49 12.48
N ALA A 122 11.99 6.96 11.66
CA ALA A 122 12.54 5.62 11.86
C ALA A 122 13.44 5.56 13.10
N LYS A 123 14.21 6.63 13.37
CA LYS A 123 15.11 6.71 14.52
C LYS A 123 14.34 6.88 15.84
N SER A 124 13.22 7.58 15.83
CA SER A 124 12.34 7.72 17.01
C SER A 124 11.60 6.42 17.34
N GLY A 125 11.47 5.51 16.38
CA GLY A 125 10.68 4.29 16.46
C GLY A 125 9.24 4.44 15.99
N ALA A 126 8.86 5.62 15.47
CA ALA A 126 7.51 5.89 14.95
C ALA A 126 7.22 5.17 13.63
N PHE A 127 8.25 4.87 12.86
CA PHE A 127 8.15 4.27 11.53
C PHE A 127 9.11 3.11 11.35
N SER A 128 8.67 2.10 10.59
CA SER A 128 9.56 1.07 10.07
C SER A 128 9.08 0.53 8.72
N THR A 129 10.01 -0.09 8.03
CA THR A 129 9.77 -0.89 6.83
C THR A 129 10.46 -2.25 6.99
N PHE A 130 10.06 -3.23 6.19
CA PHE A 130 10.61 -4.58 6.31
C PHE A 130 11.67 -4.86 5.25
N LYS A 131 12.80 -5.42 5.70
CA LYS A 131 13.80 -6.03 4.82
C LYS A 131 13.45 -7.47 4.42
N ILE A 132 12.59 -8.12 5.17
CA ILE A 132 12.29 -9.55 5.06
C ILE A 132 10.79 -9.72 5.13
N SER A 133 10.27 -10.67 4.39
CA SER A 133 8.89 -11.10 4.13
C SER A 133 7.90 -11.13 5.32
N SER A 134 7.87 -10.08 6.13
CA SER A 134 6.83 -9.88 7.12
C SER A 134 5.73 -9.02 6.52
N TYR A 135 4.50 -9.32 6.86
CA TYR A 135 3.34 -8.58 6.40
C TYR A 135 2.90 -7.59 7.48
N PRO A 136 2.61 -6.33 7.12
CA PRO A 136 2.04 -5.35 8.06
C PRO A 136 0.80 -5.86 8.78
N ALA A 137 0.02 -6.71 8.13
CA ALA A 137 -1.15 -7.35 8.68
C ALA A 137 -0.88 -8.05 10.03
N ASN A 138 0.23 -8.77 10.17
CA ASN A 138 0.57 -9.46 11.41
C ASN A 138 0.74 -8.49 12.57
N PHE A 139 1.39 -7.36 12.35
CA PHE A 139 1.57 -6.30 13.36
C PHE A 139 0.27 -5.57 13.66
N LEU A 140 -0.52 -5.23 12.63
CA LEU A 140 -1.81 -4.58 12.80
C LEU A 140 -2.75 -5.46 13.63
N ASN A 141 -2.90 -6.73 13.25
CA ASN A 141 -3.81 -7.69 13.89
C ASN A 141 -3.38 -8.07 15.33
N ALA A 142 -2.08 -8.02 15.62
CA ALA A 142 -1.53 -8.18 16.97
C ALA A 142 -1.58 -6.90 17.83
N GLY A 143 -2.19 -5.81 17.36
CA GLY A 143 -2.20 -4.53 18.06
C GLY A 143 -0.81 -3.91 18.23
N GLN A 144 0.09 -4.16 17.30
CA GLN A 144 1.48 -3.67 17.29
C GLN A 144 1.72 -2.64 16.19
N CYS A 145 0.66 -2.16 15.53
CA CYS A 145 0.69 -1.14 14.50
C CYS A 145 -0.57 -0.30 14.56
N ILE A 146 -0.49 0.96 14.14
CA ILE A 146 -1.65 1.85 13.99
C ILE A 146 -1.97 2.06 12.53
N PHE A 147 -0.96 2.41 11.73
CA PHE A 147 -1.11 2.67 10.30
C PHE A 147 -0.28 1.65 9.50
N ALA A 148 -0.95 0.83 8.71
CA ALA A 148 -0.33 -0.15 7.84
C ALA A 148 -0.65 0.17 6.39
N ILE A 149 0.35 0.53 5.58
CA ILE A 149 0.16 0.73 4.14
C ILE A 149 0.60 -0.53 3.41
N ASP A 150 -0.34 -1.13 2.69
CA ASP A 150 -0.15 -2.30 1.85
C ASP A 150 -1.12 -2.27 0.67
N SER A 151 -0.95 -3.20 -0.25
CA SER A 151 -1.79 -3.36 -1.42
C SER A 151 -3.25 -3.65 -1.05
N THR A 152 -4.18 -3.11 -1.82
CA THR A 152 -5.62 -3.48 -1.74
C THR A 152 -5.85 -4.96 -2.00
N ALA A 153 -4.97 -5.62 -2.78
CA ALA A 153 -5.00 -7.07 -2.97
C ALA A 153 -4.77 -7.87 -1.68
N GLY A 154 -4.22 -7.24 -0.63
CA GLY A 154 -4.04 -7.84 0.69
C GLY A 154 -5.14 -7.51 1.70
N ALA A 155 -6.24 -6.87 1.29
CA ALA A 155 -7.28 -6.37 2.19
C ALA A 155 -7.91 -7.45 3.08
N THR A 156 -8.06 -8.67 2.57
CA THR A 156 -8.64 -9.80 3.30
C THR A 156 -7.80 -10.25 4.51
N TRP A 157 -6.53 -9.84 4.57
CA TRP A 157 -5.59 -10.20 5.64
C TRP A 157 -5.47 -9.11 6.71
N MET A 158 -6.22 -8.01 6.60
CA MET A 158 -6.12 -6.85 7.46
C MET A 158 -7.35 -6.71 8.37
N GLY A 159 -7.10 -6.37 9.65
CA GLY A 159 -8.14 -6.02 10.62
C GLY A 159 -8.75 -7.19 11.36
N THR A 160 -9.74 -6.90 12.17
CA THR A 160 -10.36 -7.80 13.16
C THR A 160 -10.96 -9.08 12.57
N ASN A 161 -11.46 -9.01 11.33
CA ASN A 161 -12.09 -10.17 10.66
C ASN A 161 -11.13 -10.91 9.71
N ALA A 162 -9.84 -10.57 9.73
CA ALA A 162 -8.87 -11.24 8.89
C ALA A 162 -8.69 -12.71 9.26
N PRO A 163 -8.48 -13.61 8.29
CA PRO A 163 -8.15 -14.99 8.61
C PRO A 163 -6.79 -15.03 9.33
N LEU A 164 -6.73 -15.79 10.42
CA LEU A 164 -5.48 -16.00 11.16
C LEU A 164 -4.53 -16.86 10.33
N SER A 165 -3.33 -16.35 10.03
CA SER A 165 -2.33 -17.09 9.27
C SER A 165 -1.02 -17.28 10.01
N ASP A 166 -0.38 -16.21 10.44
CA ASP A 166 0.97 -16.22 11.00
C ASP A 166 1.01 -15.73 12.46
N ILE A 167 -0.15 -15.48 13.07
CA ILE A 167 -0.28 -15.10 14.48
C ILE A 167 -1.18 -16.09 15.20
N SER A 168 -0.90 -16.36 16.49
CA SER A 168 -1.76 -17.20 17.31
C SER A 168 -3.07 -16.48 17.67
N GLU A 169 -4.14 -17.23 17.92
CA GLU A 169 -5.43 -16.65 18.33
C GLU A 169 -5.29 -15.75 19.58
N GLU A 170 -4.42 -16.12 20.50
CA GLU A 170 -4.21 -15.35 21.73
C GLU A 170 -3.47 -14.02 21.49
N ALA A 171 -2.76 -13.87 20.37
CA ALA A 171 -2.05 -12.65 20.00
C ALA A 171 -2.95 -11.67 19.20
N PHE A 172 -4.13 -12.12 18.78
CA PHE A 172 -5.07 -11.27 18.04
C PHE A 172 -5.72 -10.26 18.99
N VAL A 173 -5.75 -9.01 18.60
CA VAL A 173 -6.36 -7.92 19.38
C VAL A 173 -7.59 -7.42 18.65
N ASP A 174 -8.70 -7.30 19.37
CA ASP A 174 -9.92 -6.71 18.83
C ASP A 174 -9.84 -5.20 18.80
N PHE A 175 -10.09 -4.60 17.63
CA PHE A 175 -10.08 -3.16 17.40
C PHE A 175 -10.96 -2.77 16.22
N GLU A 176 -11.40 -1.52 16.19
CA GLU A 176 -12.10 -0.96 15.03
C GLU A 176 -11.09 -0.65 13.91
N THR A 177 -11.30 -1.28 12.75
CA THR A 177 -10.49 -1.06 11.55
C THR A 177 -11.13 -0.01 10.67
N GLU A 178 -10.34 0.98 10.22
CA GLU A 178 -10.72 1.92 9.17
C GLU A 178 -9.78 1.72 7.98
N VAL A 179 -10.29 1.90 6.75
CA VAL A 179 -9.49 1.81 5.52
C VAL A 179 -9.61 3.12 4.78
N MET A 180 -8.49 3.77 4.57
CA MET A 180 -8.45 5.07 3.92
C MET A 180 -7.45 5.07 2.77
N MET A 181 -7.58 6.06 1.88
CA MET A 181 -6.55 6.35 0.91
C MET A 181 -5.22 6.63 1.62
N ILE A 182 -4.11 6.28 0.97
CA ILE A 182 -2.77 6.59 1.46
C ILE A 182 -2.62 8.09 1.78
N PRO A 183 -1.73 8.47 2.72
CA PRO A 183 -1.56 9.87 3.11
C PRO A 183 -1.13 10.75 1.95
N GLN A 184 -1.58 12.00 1.97
CA GLN A 184 -1.33 13.01 0.96
C GLN A 184 -0.56 14.21 1.53
N PHE A 185 0.32 14.82 0.73
CA PHE A 185 0.87 16.15 1.04
C PHE A 185 -0.13 17.26 0.72
N ASP A 186 -0.95 17.07 -0.31
CA ASP A 186 -2.02 17.97 -0.71
C ASP A 186 -3.34 17.19 -0.81
N PRO A 187 -4.24 17.30 0.19
CA PRO A 187 -5.54 16.63 0.17
C PRO A 187 -6.48 17.08 -0.96
N GLU A 188 -6.29 18.28 -1.49
CA GLU A 188 -7.14 18.82 -2.56
C GLU A 188 -6.77 18.21 -3.93
N HIS A 189 -5.53 17.75 -4.10
CA HIS A 189 -5.05 17.13 -5.33
C HIS A 189 -4.43 15.75 -5.05
N PRO A 190 -5.24 14.78 -4.61
CA PRO A 190 -4.73 13.48 -4.18
C PRO A 190 -4.14 12.69 -5.35
N ARG A 191 -3.05 11.99 -5.07
CA ARG A 191 -2.38 11.11 -6.03
C ARG A 191 -2.09 9.77 -5.39
N MET A 192 -2.38 8.71 -6.14
CA MET A 192 -2.17 7.33 -5.72
C MET A 192 -1.43 6.56 -6.81
N ILE A 193 -0.64 5.58 -6.39
CA ILE A 193 0.00 4.66 -7.32
C ILE A 193 -1.03 3.70 -7.91
N SER A 194 -0.92 3.43 -9.22
CA SER A 194 -1.55 2.29 -9.87
C SER A 194 -0.54 1.16 -9.93
N GLN A 195 -0.96 -0.02 -9.57
CA GLN A 195 -0.13 -1.23 -9.61
C GLN A 195 -0.93 -2.43 -10.11
N GLY A 196 -0.24 -3.54 -10.30
CA GLY A 196 -0.83 -4.78 -10.79
C GLY A 196 -0.31 -5.15 -12.17
N PRO A 197 -0.41 -6.43 -12.53
CA PRO A 197 0.09 -6.95 -13.79
C PRO A 197 -0.80 -6.54 -14.98
N SER A 198 -0.24 -6.70 -16.16
CA SER A 198 -0.94 -6.65 -17.43
C SER A 198 -0.63 -7.92 -18.22
N VAL A 199 -1.57 -8.36 -19.04
CA VAL A 199 -1.40 -9.55 -19.86
C VAL A 199 -1.01 -9.15 -21.27
N CYS A 200 0.06 -9.75 -21.79
CA CYS A 200 0.47 -9.62 -23.20
C CYS A 200 0.60 -10.98 -23.86
N VAL A 201 0.28 -11.05 -25.14
CA VAL A 201 0.44 -12.23 -25.95
C VAL A 201 1.72 -12.12 -26.79
N PHE A 202 2.67 -13.02 -26.56
CA PHE A 202 3.90 -13.05 -27.33
C PHE A 202 3.67 -13.64 -28.72
N ASN A 203 4.31 -13.07 -29.72
CA ASN A 203 4.35 -13.67 -31.06
C ASN A 203 5.18 -14.95 -31.03
N LYS A 204 4.61 -16.03 -31.58
CA LYS A 204 5.24 -17.34 -31.67
C LYS A 204 5.21 -17.87 -33.11
N LYS A 205 6.04 -18.88 -33.39
CA LYS A 205 6.11 -19.50 -34.71
C LYS A 205 4.83 -20.23 -35.07
N ASP A 206 4.17 -20.85 -34.09
CA ASP A 206 2.90 -21.54 -34.29
C ASP A 206 1.72 -20.57 -34.11
N PRO A 207 0.96 -20.25 -35.13
CA PRO A 207 -0.19 -19.35 -35.03
C PRO A 207 -1.32 -19.93 -34.16
N GLN A 208 -1.39 -21.25 -33.98
CA GLN A 208 -2.39 -21.86 -33.08
C GLN A 208 -2.07 -21.58 -31.61
N GLU A 209 -0.79 -21.55 -31.21
CA GLU A 209 -0.39 -21.14 -29.86
C GLU A 209 -0.73 -19.66 -29.59
N VAL A 210 -0.55 -18.79 -30.58
CA VAL A 210 -0.92 -17.38 -30.49
C VAL A 210 -2.43 -17.22 -30.32
N LEU A 211 -3.21 -17.96 -31.15
CA LEU A 211 -4.68 -17.93 -31.06
C LEU A 211 -5.17 -18.45 -29.70
N ALA A 212 -4.63 -19.56 -29.21
CA ALA A 212 -5.00 -20.13 -27.92
C ALA A 212 -4.69 -19.16 -26.78
N SER A 213 -3.52 -18.51 -26.80
CA SER A 213 -3.13 -17.50 -25.83
C SER A 213 -4.07 -16.29 -25.87
N TRP A 214 -4.47 -15.85 -27.05
CA TRP A 214 -5.41 -14.76 -27.22
C TRP A 214 -6.81 -15.10 -26.69
N LEU A 215 -7.33 -16.30 -26.99
CA LEU A 215 -8.63 -16.77 -26.47
C LEU A 215 -8.61 -16.88 -24.94
N PHE A 216 -7.51 -17.36 -24.36
CA PHE A 216 -7.34 -17.38 -22.90
C PHE A 216 -7.31 -15.97 -22.31
N THR A 217 -6.59 -15.04 -22.94
CA THR A 217 -6.59 -13.63 -22.51
C THR A 217 -7.99 -13.02 -22.55
N GLN A 218 -8.77 -13.29 -23.62
CA GLN A 218 -10.16 -12.83 -23.70
C GLN A 218 -11.02 -13.42 -22.56
N TYR A 219 -10.83 -14.69 -22.21
CA TYR A 219 -11.53 -15.32 -21.09
C TYR A 219 -11.20 -14.64 -19.76
N LEU A 220 -9.93 -14.35 -19.50
CA LEU A 220 -9.51 -13.65 -18.29
C LEU A 220 -10.17 -12.26 -18.13
N LEU A 221 -10.53 -11.62 -19.22
CA LEU A 221 -11.17 -10.30 -19.25
C LEU A 221 -12.70 -10.34 -19.31
N THR A 222 -13.30 -11.53 -19.17
CA THR A 222 -14.76 -11.63 -19.07
C THR A 222 -15.24 -11.08 -17.73
N ASN A 223 -16.50 -10.58 -17.69
CA ASN A 223 -17.10 -10.09 -16.46
C ASN A 223 -17.11 -11.15 -15.36
N GLU A 224 -17.33 -12.42 -15.70
CA GLU A 224 -17.31 -13.54 -14.75
C GLU A 224 -15.98 -13.63 -14.00
N VAL A 225 -14.87 -13.62 -14.72
CA VAL A 225 -13.52 -13.70 -14.12
C VAL A 225 -13.20 -12.42 -13.32
N GLN A 226 -13.52 -11.24 -13.87
CA GLN A 226 -13.25 -9.96 -13.20
C GLN A 226 -14.04 -9.82 -11.90
N ILE A 227 -15.30 -10.22 -11.87
CA ILE A 227 -16.12 -10.21 -10.65
C ILE A 227 -15.52 -11.17 -9.61
N ALA A 228 -15.18 -12.39 -10.00
CA ALA A 228 -14.59 -13.38 -9.09
C ALA A 228 -13.30 -12.86 -8.43
N TYR A 229 -12.42 -12.20 -9.19
CA TYR A 229 -11.21 -11.58 -8.64
C TYR A 229 -11.51 -10.42 -7.69
N SER A 230 -12.45 -9.56 -8.05
CA SER A 230 -12.82 -8.42 -7.22
C SER A 230 -13.43 -8.84 -5.88
N GLU A 231 -14.20 -9.94 -5.87
CA GLU A 231 -14.86 -10.46 -4.66
C GLU A 231 -13.89 -11.23 -3.75
N THR A 232 -12.85 -11.84 -4.30
CA THR A 232 -11.97 -12.73 -3.52
C THR A 232 -10.66 -12.09 -3.09
N GLU A 233 -10.08 -11.23 -3.92
CA GLU A 233 -8.69 -10.77 -3.75
C GLU A 233 -8.56 -9.24 -3.69
N GLY A 234 -9.64 -8.47 -3.68
CA GLY A 234 -9.60 -7.00 -3.60
C GLY A 234 -8.96 -6.31 -4.81
N TYR A 235 -8.89 -6.97 -5.95
CA TYR A 235 -8.44 -6.36 -7.20
C TYR A 235 -9.52 -5.48 -7.83
N VAL A 236 -9.07 -4.43 -8.52
CA VAL A 236 -9.93 -3.58 -9.35
C VAL A 236 -10.13 -4.25 -10.71
N PRO A 237 -11.37 -4.42 -11.18
CA PRO A 237 -11.68 -5.06 -12.46
C PRO A 237 -11.32 -4.19 -13.67
#